data_678a289ccc3826c9e9ec460a167c40b0
#
_entry.id   678a289ccc3826c9e9ec460a167c40b0
#
_cell.length_a   1.000
_cell.length_b   1.000
_cell.length_c   1.000
_cell.angle_alpha   90.00
_cell.angle_beta   90.00
_cell.angle_gamma   90.00
#
_symmetry.space_group_name_H-M   'P 1'
#
loop_
_entity.id
_entity.type
_entity.pdbx_description
1 polymer ?
#
loop_
_entity_poly.entity_id
_entity_poly.type
_entity_poly.pdbx_seq_one_letter_code
_entity_poly.pdbx_strand_id
1 'polypeptide(L)'
;MYTQFFIPMQPPTTTHNAKQLHAYMKGGQPCAVLHDSPELKAARAKLHAYLAPHAPKAPIPAGQPVRLLVKWCFPTESKRRSGEWRTSKPDTDNLEKALKDEMTRLHFWADDAQVCSEIVEKFWSDPCGVFVRVEELA
;
A
#
# COMPACT_ATOMS: atom_id res chain seq x y z
N MET A 1 -18.31 -12.56 0.32
CA MET A 1 -17.19 -13.02 1.17
C MET A 1 -16.18 -11.90 1.35
N TYR A 2 -15.58 -11.80 2.52
CA TYR A 2 -14.55 -10.80 2.76
C TYR A 2 -13.47 -11.34 3.70
N THR A 3 -12.29 -10.72 3.62
CA THR A 3 -11.18 -10.95 4.51
C THR A 3 -10.77 -9.61 5.09
N GLN A 4 -10.51 -9.56 6.40
CA GLN A 4 -10.01 -8.33 7.01
C GLN A 4 -8.93 -8.65 8.03
N PHE A 5 -7.98 -7.74 8.15
CA PHE A 5 -6.87 -7.89 9.08
C PHE A 5 -6.28 -6.52 9.45
N PHE A 6 -5.52 -6.50 10.52
CA PHE A 6 -4.78 -5.33 10.98
C PHE A 6 -3.29 -5.63 11.00
N ILE A 7 -2.52 -4.78 10.38
CA ILE A 7 -1.06 -4.88 10.34
C ILE A 7 -0.49 -3.90 11.37
N PRO A 8 0.19 -4.37 12.44
CA PRO A 8 0.72 -3.49 13.48
C PRO A 8 2.06 -2.87 13.08
N MET A 9 2.09 -2.21 11.94
CA MET A 9 3.29 -1.52 11.46
C MET A 9 3.03 -0.03 11.39
N GLN A 10 4.09 0.75 11.57
CA GLN A 10 4.01 2.18 11.30
C GLN A 10 3.81 2.38 9.80
N PRO A 11 2.72 3.06 9.37
CA PRO A 11 2.51 3.29 7.94
C PRO A 11 3.69 4.04 7.31
N PRO A 12 4.02 3.75 6.05
CA PRO A 12 5.13 4.42 5.40
C PRO A 12 4.83 5.90 5.12
N THR A 13 5.85 6.72 5.25
CA THR A 13 5.79 8.13 4.83
C THR A 13 6.45 8.33 3.47
N THR A 14 7.26 7.36 3.03
CA THR A 14 7.85 7.31 1.69
C THR A 14 6.95 6.51 0.78
N THR A 15 6.49 7.10 -0.32
CA THR A 15 5.52 6.50 -1.22
C THR A 15 6.08 6.37 -2.64
N HIS A 16 5.27 5.82 -3.57
CA HIS A 16 5.74 5.51 -4.91
C HIS A 16 6.21 6.75 -5.72
N ASN A 17 5.89 7.95 -5.26
CA ASN A 17 6.42 9.18 -5.88
C ASN A 17 7.91 9.42 -5.54
N ALA A 18 8.46 8.71 -4.55
CA ALA A 18 9.86 8.82 -4.18
C ALA A 18 10.73 8.00 -5.14
N LYS A 19 10.90 8.50 -6.35
CA LYS A 19 11.67 7.86 -7.41
C LYS A 19 12.98 8.58 -7.64
N GLN A 20 13.99 7.85 -8.11
CA GLN A 20 15.29 8.39 -8.47
C GLN A 20 15.58 8.15 -9.94
N LEU A 21 16.15 9.17 -10.59
CA LEU A 21 16.59 9.06 -11.96
C LEU A 21 18.03 8.53 -11.99
N HIS A 22 18.25 7.46 -12.73
CA HIS A 22 19.58 6.90 -12.94
C HIS A 22 19.97 7.10 -14.39
N ALA A 23 21.06 7.85 -14.63
CA ALA A 23 21.60 8.08 -15.96
C ALA A 23 22.78 7.14 -16.21
N TYR A 24 22.84 6.55 -17.40
CA TYR A 24 23.89 5.62 -17.79
C TYR A 24 24.14 5.66 -19.28
N MET A 25 25.24 5.06 -19.73
CA MET A 25 25.59 4.95 -21.13
C MET A 25 25.33 3.53 -21.63
N LYS A 26 24.70 3.42 -22.79
CA LYS A 26 24.46 2.14 -23.44
C LYS A 26 24.75 2.27 -24.93
N GLY A 27 25.75 1.53 -25.41
CA GLY A 27 26.15 1.58 -26.82
C GLY A 27 26.56 2.96 -27.30
N GLY A 28 27.18 3.77 -26.44
CA GLY A 28 27.57 5.14 -26.77
C GLY A 28 26.44 6.15 -26.69
N GLN A 29 25.22 5.73 -26.32
CA GLN A 29 24.05 6.60 -26.18
C GLN A 29 23.75 6.89 -24.71
N PRO A 30 23.43 8.15 -24.35
CA PRO A 30 22.96 8.45 -23.01
C PRO A 30 21.56 7.87 -22.79
N CYS A 31 21.40 7.18 -21.68
CA CYS A 31 20.10 6.61 -21.27
C CYS A 31 19.80 7.04 -19.86
N ALA A 32 18.51 7.07 -19.53
CA ALA A 32 18.04 7.35 -18.17
C ALA A 32 16.91 6.41 -17.83
N VAL A 33 16.88 5.95 -16.58
CA VAL A 33 15.81 5.11 -16.06
C VAL A 33 15.36 5.66 -14.71
N LEU A 34 14.04 5.68 -14.51
CA LEU A 34 13.44 6.07 -13.25
C LEU A 34 13.24 4.81 -12.41
N HIS A 35 13.75 4.81 -11.19
CA HIS A 35 13.60 3.68 -10.28
C HIS A 35 13.26 4.16 -8.86
N ASP A 36 12.77 3.23 -8.03
CA ASP A 36 12.41 3.51 -6.65
C ASP A 36 13.65 3.93 -5.85
N SER A 37 13.50 4.94 -4.98
CA SER A 37 14.54 5.31 -4.03
C SER A 37 14.79 4.16 -3.05
N PRO A 38 15.97 4.11 -2.39
CA PRO A 38 16.22 3.10 -1.35
C PRO A 38 15.17 3.12 -0.25
N GLU A 39 14.69 4.30 0.13
CA GLU A 39 13.65 4.46 1.16
C GLU A 39 12.33 3.87 0.70
N LEU A 40 11.94 4.08 -0.55
CA LEU A 40 10.73 3.51 -1.11
C LEU A 40 10.82 1.98 -1.21
N LYS A 41 11.98 1.47 -1.65
CA LYS A 41 12.20 0.01 -1.70
C LYS A 41 12.06 -0.62 -0.31
N ALA A 42 12.63 0.01 0.71
CA ALA A 42 12.54 -0.47 2.09
C ALA A 42 11.09 -0.43 2.60
N ALA A 43 10.35 0.64 2.31
CA ALA A 43 8.95 0.76 2.70
C ALA A 43 8.09 -0.33 2.04
N ARG A 44 8.30 -0.60 0.77
CA ARG A 44 7.58 -1.65 0.03
C ARG A 44 7.92 -3.04 0.54
N ALA A 45 9.19 -3.31 0.84
CA ALA A 45 9.61 -4.58 1.40
C ALA A 45 8.97 -4.83 2.77
N LYS A 46 8.84 -3.79 3.58
CA LYS A 46 8.20 -3.87 4.89
C LYS A 46 6.70 -4.16 4.75
N LEU A 47 6.01 -3.45 3.85
CA LEU A 47 4.61 -3.73 3.54
C LEU A 47 4.44 -5.19 3.09
N HIS A 48 5.28 -5.64 2.17
CA HIS A 48 5.25 -7.01 1.67
C HIS A 48 5.36 -8.03 2.80
N ALA A 49 6.33 -7.85 3.68
CA ALA A 49 6.57 -8.76 4.80
C ALA A 49 5.38 -8.84 5.75
N TYR A 50 4.74 -7.72 6.05
CA TYR A 50 3.58 -7.68 6.93
C TYR A 50 2.31 -8.21 6.27
N LEU A 51 2.17 -8.04 4.96
CA LEU A 51 1.00 -8.52 4.20
C LEU A 51 1.06 -10.03 3.95
N ALA A 52 2.25 -10.59 3.80
CA ALA A 52 2.44 -11.98 3.38
C ALA A 52 1.66 -13.01 4.23
N PRO A 53 1.63 -12.92 5.57
CA PRO A 53 0.87 -13.87 6.38
C PRO A 53 -0.64 -13.84 6.13
N HIS A 54 -1.15 -12.78 5.53
CA HIS A 54 -2.58 -12.58 5.28
C HIS A 54 -2.98 -12.90 3.84
N ALA A 55 -2.02 -13.24 2.99
CA ALA A 55 -2.30 -13.59 1.61
C ALA A 55 -3.21 -14.84 1.55
N PRO A 56 -4.22 -14.86 0.66
CA PRO A 56 -5.10 -16.01 0.54
C PRO A 56 -4.33 -17.21 -0.06
N LYS A 57 -4.84 -18.42 0.19
CA LYS A 57 -4.26 -19.65 -0.38
C LYS A 57 -4.34 -19.66 -1.90
N ALA A 58 -5.39 -19.05 -2.43
CA ALA A 58 -5.59 -18.89 -3.87
C ALA A 58 -6.01 -17.45 -4.12
N PRO A 59 -5.54 -16.82 -5.21
CA PRO A 59 -5.93 -15.45 -5.52
C PRO A 59 -7.42 -15.37 -5.83
N ILE A 60 -8.02 -14.20 -5.55
CA ILE A 60 -9.38 -13.92 -6.00
C ILE A 60 -9.38 -14.06 -7.53
N PRO A 61 -10.30 -14.88 -8.11
CA PRO A 61 -10.25 -15.20 -9.53
C PRO A 61 -10.32 -13.98 -10.43
N ALA A 62 -9.66 -14.05 -11.57
CA ALA A 62 -9.72 -12.99 -12.57
C ALA A 62 -11.16 -12.67 -12.94
N GLY A 63 -11.48 -11.40 -13.08
CA GLY A 63 -12.82 -10.93 -13.41
C GLY A 63 -13.75 -10.76 -12.22
N GLN A 64 -13.39 -11.24 -11.04
CA GLN A 64 -14.18 -11.04 -9.82
C GLN A 64 -13.97 -9.61 -9.33
N PRO A 65 -15.03 -8.78 -9.24
CA PRO A 65 -14.89 -7.41 -8.73
C PRO A 65 -14.63 -7.40 -7.22
N VAL A 66 -13.79 -6.47 -6.80
CA VAL A 66 -13.29 -6.37 -5.42
C VAL A 66 -13.50 -4.96 -4.89
N ARG A 67 -13.91 -4.87 -3.64
CA ARG A 67 -13.87 -3.62 -2.86
C ARG A 67 -12.70 -3.70 -1.88
N LEU A 68 -11.88 -2.67 -1.88
CA LEU A 68 -10.77 -2.54 -0.95
C LEU A 68 -11.02 -1.36 -0.01
N LEU A 69 -11.03 -1.64 1.30
CA LEU A 69 -11.12 -0.61 2.33
C LEU A 69 -9.84 -0.63 3.15
N VAL A 70 -9.17 0.51 3.24
CA VAL A 70 -7.90 0.63 3.97
C VAL A 70 -7.94 1.83 4.89
N LYS A 71 -7.52 1.63 6.13
CA LYS A 71 -7.35 2.69 7.11
C LYS A 71 -5.88 2.76 7.50
N TRP A 72 -5.24 3.85 7.12
CA TRP A 72 -3.84 4.13 7.43
C TRP A 72 -3.78 4.87 8.76
N CYS A 73 -3.36 4.17 9.81
CA CYS A 73 -3.34 4.69 11.17
C CYS A 73 -1.90 5.07 11.53
N PHE A 74 -1.59 6.35 11.40
CA PHE A 74 -0.25 6.88 11.67
C PHE A 74 -0.07 7.11 13.18
N PRO A 75 1.15 6.88 13.69
CA PRO A 75 1.40 7.07 15.11
C PRO A 75 1.23 8.53 15.51
N THR A 76 0.54 8.75 16.62
CA THR A 76 0.37 10.09 17.18
C THR A 76 1.31 10.30 18.35
N GLU A 77 1.82 11.52 18.52
CA GLU A 77 2.63 11.92 19.64
C GLU A 77 1.78 12.16 20.91
N SER A 78 0.46 12.33 20.75
CA SER A 78 -0.46 12.59 21.83
C SER A 78 -1.73 11.75 21.65
N LYS A 79 -2.19 11.12 22.73
CA LYS A 79 -3.46 10.36 22.74
C LYS A 79 -4.67 11.21 22.38
N ARG A 80 -4.58 12.53 22.54
CA ARG A 80 -5.65 13.46 22.16
C ARG A 80 -5.92 13.47 20.66
N ARG A 81 -4.92 13.09 19.84
CA ARG A 81 -5.04 13.05 18.38
C ARG A 81 -5.47 11.68 17.85
N SER A 82 -5.55 10.68 18.73
CA SER A 82 -5.96 9.34 18.31
C SER A 82 -7.41 9.37 17.80
N GLY A 83 -7.61 8.88 16.58
CA GLY A 83 -8.90 8.91 15.93
C GLY A 83 -9.16 10.17 15.10
N GLU A 84 -8.29 11.16 15.16
CA GLU A 84 -8.41 12.36 14.33
C GLU A 84 -7.93 12.07 12.90
N TRP A 85 -8.56 12.72 11.93
CA TRP A 85 -8.15 12.65 10.54
C TRP A 85 -6.76 13.23 10.36
N ARG A 86 -5.90 12.52 9.63
CA ARG A 86 -4.59 13.05 9.24
C ARG A 86 -4.71 13.78 7.90
N THR A 87 -4.43 15.07 7.90
CA THR A 87 -4.56 15.94 6.72
C THR A 87 -3.23 16.31 6.07
N SER A 88 -2.14 15.67 6.52
CA SER A 88 -0.79 15.92 5.98
C SER A 88 -0.32 14.74 5.12
N LYS A 89 0.78 14.94 4.40
CA LYS A 89 1.43 13.88 3.60
C LYS A 89 1.68 12.62 4.43
N PRO A 90 1.68 11.43 3.81
CA PRO A 90 1.56 11.18 2.36
C PRO A 90 0.11 11.20 1.87
N ASP A 91 -0.07 11.36 0.56
CA ASP A 91 -1.38 11.36 -0.08
C ASP A 91 -1.97 9.95 -0.16
N THR A 92 -3.30 9.85 -0.12
CA THR A 92 -4.01 8.55 -0.14
C THR A 92 -3.71 7.74 -1.38
N ASP A 93 -3.67 8.35 -2.55
CA ASP A 93 -3.40 7.66 -3.81
C ASP A 93 -2.01 7.02 -3.83
N ASN A 94 -1.01 7.71 -3.30
CA ASN A 94 0.36 7.20 -3.23
C ASN A 94 0.48 6.03 -2.26
N LEU A 95 -0.18 6.09 -1.12
CA LEU A 95 -0.23 5.00 -0.15
C LEU A 95 -0.90 3.76 -0.76
N GLU A 96 -2.05 3.95 -1.40
CA GLU A 96 -2.80 2.86 -2.01
C GLU A 96 -2.04 2.22 -3.16
N LYS A 97 -1.32 3.00 -3.95
CA LYS A 97 -0.53 2.45 -5.05
C LYS A 97 0.53 1.47 -4.52
N ALA A 98 1.26 1.86 -3.48
CA ALA A 98 2.26 0.99 -2.87
C ALA A 98 1.63 -0.28 -2.30
N LEU A 99 0.51 -0.15 -1.60
CA LEU A 99 -0.20 -1.29 -1.00
C LEU A 99 -0.73 -2.25 -2.07
N LYS A 100 -1.43 -1.75 -3.07
CA LYS A 100 -2.01 -2.59 -4.12
C LYS A 100 -0.93 -3.32 -4.92
N ASP A 101 0.20 -2.67 -5.18
CA ASP A 101 1.31 -3.31 -5.88
C ASP A 101 1.84 -4.51 -5.08
N GLU A 102 2.01 -4.36 -3.76
CA GLU A 102 2.49 -5.46 -2.93
C GLU A 102 1.43 -6.55 -2.76
N MET A 103 0.16 -6.19 -2.65
CA MET A 103 -0.94 -7.17 -2.59
C MET A 103 -1.04 -7.96 -3.89
N THR A 104 -0.81 -7.32 -5.04
CA THR A 104 -0.77 -8.00 -6.34
C THR A 104 0.39 -8.99 -6.40
N ARG A 105 1.56 -8.60 -5.94
CA ARG A 105 2.73 -9.50 -5.89
C ARG A 105 2.49 -10.70 -4.98
N LEU A 106 1.71 -10.55 -3.93
CA LEU A 106 1.35 -11.62 -3.01
C LEU A 106 0.13 -12.42 -3.46
N HIS A 107 -0.39 -12.14 -4.64
CA HIS A 107 -1.52 -12.86 -5.23
C HIS A 107 -2.80 -12.79 -4.40
N PHE A 108 -3.12 -11.62 -3.83
CA PHE A 108 -4.45 -11.40 -3.24
C PHE A 108 -5.53 -11.51 -4.32
N TRP A 109 -5.22 -11.05 -5.50
CA TRP A 109 -6.06 -11.09 -6.70
C TRP A 109 -5.18 -11.37 -7.93
N ALA A 110 -5.81 -11.60 -9.08
CA ALA A 110 -5.07 -11.81 -10.32
C ALA A 110 -4.50 -10.51 -10.88
N ASP A 111 -5.27 -9.41 -10.73
CA ASP A 111 -4.89 -8.09 -11.24
C ASP A 111 -5.54 -7.02 -10.37
N ASP A 112 -4.80 -5.97 -10.03
CA ASP A 112 -5.34 -4.87 -9.24
C ASP A 112 -6.43 -4.06 -9.97
N ALA A 113 -6.57 -4.24 -11.27
CA ALA A 113 -7.70 -3.71 -12.04
C ALA A 113 -9.05 -4.28 -11.56
N GLN A 114 -9.05 -5.41 -10.84
CA GLN A 114 -10.25 -5.99 -10.24
C GLN A 114 -10.81 -5.15 -9.09
N VAL A 115 -10.01 -4.24 -8.52
CA VAL A 115 -10.46 -3.34 -7.46
C VAL A 115 -11.33 -2.26 -8.09
N CYS A 116 -12.65 -2.45 -7.99
CA CYS A 116 -13.65 -1.58 -8.60
C CYS A 116 -14.20 -0.54 -7.63
N SER A 117 -14.02 -0.75 -6.33
CA SER A 117 -14.48 0.13 -5.27
C SER A 117 -13.37 0.26 -4.23
N GLU A 118 -13.07 1.49 -3.83
CA GLU A 118 -11.94 1.75 -2.98
C GLU A 118 -12.28 2.82 -1.95
N ILE A 119 -12.01 2.52 -0.68
CA ILE A 119 -12.16 3.47 0.42
C ILE A 119 -10.81 3.56 1.11
N VAL A 120 -10.23 4.75 1.15
CA VAL A 120 -8.91 5.01 1.73
C VAL A 120 -9.02 6.12 2.74
N GLU A 121 -8.61 5.84 3.95
CA GLU A 121 -8.71 6.79 5.06
C GLU A 121 -7.37 6.90 5.78
N LYS A 122 -7.07 8.10 6.28
CA LYS A 122 -5.85 8.38 7.04
C LYS A 122 -6.21 8.96 8.39
N PHE A 123 -5.66 8.35 9.44
CA PHE A 123 -5.89 8.78 10.82
C PHE A 123 -4.59 8.93 11.58
N TRP A 124 -4.62 9.75 12.62
CA TRP A 124 -3.70 9.68 13.73
C TRP A 124 -4.25 8.63 14.69
N SER A 125 -3.41 7.72 15.17
CA SER A 125 -3.90 6.61 15.98
C SER A 125 -2.86 6.08 16.96
N ASP A 126 -3.34 5.65 18.10
CA ASP A 126 -2.60 4.88 19.08
C ASP A 126 -3.47 3.70 19.51
N PRO A 127 -3.14 2.45 19.13
CA PRO A 127 -1.94 2.04 18.38
C PRO A 127 -1.97 2.42 16.90
N CYS A 128 -0.80 2.51 16.29
CA CYS A 128 -0.68 2.72 14.86
C CYS A 128 -0.76 1.39 14.11
N GLY A 129 -1.05 1.46 12.81
CA GLY A 129 -1.12 0.29 11.96
C GLY A 129 -1.88 0.54 10.68
N VAL A 130 -2.16 -0.53 9.96
CA VAL A 130 -2.93 -0.48 8.73
C VAL A 130 -4.06 -1.50 8.80
N PHE A 131 -5.29 -1.03 8.74
CA PHE A 131 -6.46 -1.92 8.64
C PHE A 131 -6.78 -2.14 7.17
N VAL A 132 -6.96 -3.40 6.80
CA VAL A 132 -7.26 -3.78 5.42
C VAL A 132 -8.47 -4.69 5.40
N ARG A 133 -9.43 -4.39 4.52
CA ARG A 133 -10.57 -5.26 4.24
C ARG A 133 -10.68 -5.45 2.73
N VAL A 134 -10.69 -6.71 2.31
CA VAL A 134 -10.85 -7.12 0.92
C VAL A 134 -12.18 -7.84 0.80
N GLU A 135 -13.08 -7.34 -0.04
CA GLU A 135 -14.42 -7.87 -0.18
C GLU A 135 -14.69 -8.23 -1.64
N GLU A 136 -15.15 -9.47 -1.87
CA GLU A 136 -15.61 -9.88 -3.20
C GLU A 136 -17.03 -9.37 -3.39
N LEU A 137 -17.25 -8.65 -4.50
CA LEU A 137 -18.56 -8.08 -4.83
C LEU A 137 -19.35 -9.02 -5.72
N ALA A 138 -20.65 -8.97 -5.58
CA ALA A 138 -21.55 -9.78 -6.40
C ALA A 138 -21.62 -9.29 -7.85
#